data_01d0251a1aa46b7b7f995b291ffb9dbe
#
_entry.id   01d0251a1aa46b7b7f995b291ffb9dbe
#
_cell.length_a   1.000
_cell.length_b   1.000
_cell.length_c   1.000
_cell.angle_alpha   90.00
_cell.angle_beta   90.00
_cell.angle_gamma   90.00
#
_symmetry.space_group_name_H-M   'P 1'
#
loop_
_entity.id
_entity.type
_entity.pdbx_description
1 polymer ?
#
loop_
_entity_poly.entity_id
_entity_poly.type
_entity_poly.pdbx_seq_one_letter_code
_entity_poly.pdbx_strand_id
1 'polypeptide(L)'
;MLLDFGGVIVLTRKNPNWASDLAAHVFGLLEKASATDGLTPELITEDIKAGSIADSHWKNAMSRPMAPRELRYEEFWGDFVAADWPGKARDLVVSDAKELCRVMGHMRSVRELRNGLLDLLDAADAAGVPVGIVSNALSGQVHLDILAEHGLTHRFAVEVHSDAVALRKPNPDMIRIAAERLGVPVSACWYVGDNFDRDVLCGIRAGVGGNILMEAPKTYDLPYDLRVRPDAIVADPRGLLDLFTETLKASAA
;
A
#
# COMPACT_ATOMS: atom_id res chain seq x y z
N MET A 1 -4.80 -11.77 12.69
CA MET A 1 -4.61 -10.29 12.65
C MET A 1 -4.28 -9.87 11.23
N LEU A 2 -4.86 -8.79 10.70
CA LEU A 2 -4.58 -8.26 9.37
C LEU A 2 -4.00 -6.84 9.49
N LEU A 3 -2.87 -6.59 8.82
CA LEU A 3 -2.12 -5.33 8.91
C LEU A 3 -2.08 -4.64 7.54
N ASP A 4 -2.20 -3.31 7.51
CA ASP A 4 -1.70 -2.54 6.36
C ASP A 4 -0.17 -2.58 6.34
N PHE A 5 0.42 -2.23 5.20
CA PHE A 5 1.87 -2.22 5.03
C PHE A 5 2.47 -0.84 5.38
N GLY A 6 2.07 0.18 4.67
CA GLY A 6 2.56 1.54 4.90
C GLY A 6 2.00 2.14 6.19
N GLY A 7 2.83 2.77 7.02
CA GLY A 7 2.41 3.33 8.30
C GLY A 7 2.21 2.30 9.42
N VAL A 8 2.07 0.99 9.12
CA VAL A 8 1.86 -0.07 10.11
C VAL A 8 3.08 -0.99 10.22
N ILE A 9 3.51 -1.60 9.12
CA ILE A 9 4.70 -2.47 9.08
C ILE A 9 5.96 -1.63 8.87
N VAL A 10 5.89 -0.64 7.97
CA VAL A 10 7.01 0.24 7.65
C VAL A 10 6.64 1.72 7.77
N LEU A 11 7.59 2.54 8.18
CA LEU A 11 7.54 3.98 7.96
C LEU A 11 8.18 4.31 6.62
N THR A 12 7.60 5.29 5.94
CA THR A 12 8.02 5.69 4.61
C THR A 12 8.55 7.11 4.61
N ARG A 13 9.77 7.29 4.11
CA ARG A 13 10.39 8.61 3.88
C ARG A 13 10.58 8.81 2.39
N LYS A 14 10.04 9.92 1.85
CA LYS A 14 10.13 10.24 0.43
C LYS A 14 11.58 10.55 0.03
N ASN A 15 12.05 9.97 -1.08
CA ASN A 15 13.28 10.41 -1.74
C ASN A 15 12.97 11.69 -2.56
N PRO A 16 13.65 12.82 -2.32
CA PRO A 16 13.36 14.06 -3.04
C PRO A 16 13.68 13.97 -4.55
N ASN A 17 14.64 13.16 -4.94
CA ASN A 17 15.11 13.05 -6.32
C ASN A 17 14.43 11.94 -7.14
N TRP A 18 13.47 11.22 -6.54
CA TRP A 18 12.86 10.03 -7.14
C TRP A 18 12.35 10.21 -8.57
N ALA A 19 11.79 11.39 -8.89
CA ALA A 19 11.19 11.62 -10.21
C ALA A 19 12.26 11.82 -11.29
N SER A 20 13.35 12.53 -10.98
CA SER A 20 14.49 12.69 -11.90
C SER A 20 15.25 11.38 -12.07
N ASP A 21 15.42 10.60 -11.00
CA ASP A 21 16.09 9.30 -11.06
C ASP A 21 15.27 8.32 -11.92
N LEU A 22 13.95 8.30 -11.75
CA LEU A 22 13.04 7.49 -12.57
C LEU A 22 13.02 7.96 -14.02
N ALA A 23 13.01 9.28 -14.27
CA ALA A 23 13.05 9.84 -15.62
C ALA A 23 14.33 9.45 -16.35
N ALA A 24 15.47 9.49 -15.69
CA ALA A 24 16.74 9.04 -16.26
C ALA A 24 16.70 7.53 -16.61
N HIS A 25 16.10 6.70 -15.75
CA HIS A 25 15.90 5.29 -16.02
C HIS A 25 15.01 5.06 -17.24
N VAL A 26 13.86 5.73 -17.31
CA VAL A 26 12.90 5.63 -18.43
C VAL A 26 13.55 6.12 -19.72
N PHE A 27 14.25 7.27 -19.69
CA PHE A 27 14.95 7.81 -20.85
C PHE A 27 15.97 6.81 -21.40
N GLY A 28 16.75 6.16 -20.54
CA GLY A 28 17.69 5.11 -20.95
C GLY A 28 17.04 3.88 -21.61
N LEU A 29 15.78 3.54 -21.23
CA LEU A 29 14.99 2.51 -21.93
C LEU A 29 14.57 2.99 -23.31
N LEU A 30 14.10 4.24 -23.41
CA LEU A 30 13.68 4.85 -24.69
C LEU A 30 14.86 4.99 -25.66
N GLU A 31 16.05 5.40 -25.19
CA GLU A 31 17.27 5.48 -26.02
C GLU A 31 17.64 4.12 -26.61
N LYS A 32 17.68 3.07 -25.78
CA LYS A 32 17.98 1.71 -26.24
C LYS A 32 17.02 1.21 -27.30
N ALA A 33 15.75 1.65 -27.24
CA ALA A 33 14.71 1.31 -28.20
C ALA A 33 14.64 2.28 -29.39
N SER A 34 15.49 3.33 -29.46
CA SER A 34 15.40 4.44 -30.42
C SER A 34 13.99 5.04 -30.47
N ALA A 35 13.41 5.35 -29.31
CA ALA A 35 12.05 5.83 -29.11
C ALA A 35 11.96 7.17 -28.36
N THR A 36 13.02 7.97 -28.39
CA THR A 36 13.08 9.26 -27.66
C THR A 36 12.28 10.38 -28.35
N ASP A 37 12.28 10.47 -29.67
CA ASP A 37 11.49 11.38 -30.53
C ASP A 37 11.13 12.75 -29.90
N GLY A 38 12.16 13.50 -29.43
CA GLY A 38 11.98 14.81 -28.79
C GLY A 38 11.73 14.79 -27.29
N LEU A 39 11.60 13.63 -26.66
CA LEU A 39 11.60 13.50 -25.21
C LEU A 39 12.98 13.73 -24.63
N THR A 40 13.06 14.43 -23.48
CA THR A 40 14.28 14.62 -22.71
C THR A 40 14.05 14.15 -21.26
N PRO A 41 15.10 13.88 -20.47
CA PRO A 41 14.94 13.52 -19.06
C PRO A 41 14.16 14.57 -18.25
N GLU A 42 14.28 15.85 -18.61
CA GLU A 42 13.58 16.95 -17.94
C GLU A 42 12.07 16.90 -18.22
N LEU A 43 11.67 16.72 -19.49
CA LEU A 43 10.26 16.58 -19.88
C LEU A 43 9.64 15.34 -19.22
N ILE A 44 10.32 14.20 -19.28
CA ILE A 44 9.88 12.97 -18.62
C ILE A 44 9.74 13.17 -17.10
N THR A 45 10.65 13.92 -16.47
CA THR A 45 10.56 14.25 -15.05
C THR A 45 9.27 15.00 -14.70
N GLU A 46 8.91 16.00 -15.51
CA GLU A 46 7.70 16.78 -15.30
C GLU A 46 6.43 15.94 -15.54
N ASP A 47 6.42 15.10 -16.57
CA ASP A 47 5.30 14.19 -16.84
C ASP A 47 5.11 13.14 -15.73
N ILE A 48 6.20 12.57 -15.21
CA ILE A 48 6.16 11.66 -14.05
C ILE A 48 5.60 12.36 -12.81
N LYS A 49 5.98 13.62 -12.56
CA LYS A 49 5.44 14.41 -11.45
C LYS A 49 3.94 14.68 -11.65
N ALA A 50 3.54 15.09 -12.85
CA ALA A 50 2.14 15.34 -13.19
C ALA A 50 1.30 14.07 -13.05
N GLY A 51 1.75 12.94 -13.58
CA GLY A 51 1.11 11.64 -13.44
C GLY A 51 0.97 11.20 -11.99
N SER A 52 2.01 11.44 -11.17
CA SER A 52 1.97 11.14 -9.73
C SER A 52 0.97 12.01 -8.96
N ILE A 53 0.77 13.26 -9.36
CA ILE A 53 -0.24 14.15 -8.78
C ILE A 53 -1.64 13.67 -9.19
N ALA A 54 -1.84 13.36 -10.47
CA ALA A 54 -3.10 12.82 -10.98
C ALA A 54 -3.49 11.51 -10.26
N ASP A 55 -2.54 10.58 -10.09
CA ASP A 55 -2.72 9.35 -9.29
C ASP A 55 -3.13 9.65 -7.85
N SER A 56 -2.54 10.66 -7.22
CA SER A 56 -2.91 11.06 -5.85
C SER A 56 -4.35 11.55 -5.76
N HIS A 57 -4.79 12.39 -6.71
CA HIS A 57 -6.17 12.86 -6.79
C HIS A 57 -7.14 11.72 -7.08
N TRP A 58 -6.78 10.81 -8.00
CA TRP A 58 -7.57 9.63 -8.30
C TRP A 58 -7.73 8.73 -7.06
N LYS A 59 -6.66 8.48 -6.32
CA LYS A 59 -6.67 7.71 -5.05
C LYS A 59 -7.58 8.34 -4.00
N ASN A 60 -7.58 9.66 -3.86
CA ASN A 60 -8.49 10.36 -2.95
C ASN A 60 -9.94 10.21 -3.39
N ALA A 61 -10.24 10.33 -4.69
CA ALA A 61 -11.58 10.08 -5.21
C ALA A 61 -12.03 8.64 -4.96
N MET A 62 -11.14 7.67 -5.12
CA MET A 62 -11.42 6.24 -4.89
C MET A 62 -11.56 5.86 -3.40
N SER A 63 -11.25 6.74 -2.46
CA SER A 63 -11.55 6.53 -1.04
C SER A 63 -13.04 6.72 -0.70
N ARG A 64 -13.88 7.21 -1.62
CA ARG A 64 -15.31 7.47 -1.39
C ARG A 64 -16.24 6.33 -1.79
N PRO A 65 -16.08 5.68 -2.98
CA PRO A 65 -16.97 4.59 -3.41
C PRO A 65 -17.01 3.43 -2.41
N MET A 66 -18.11 2.66 -2.44
CA MET A 66 -18.23 1.44 -1.64
C MET A 66 -17.29 0.33 -2.13
N ALA A 67 -17.14 0.21 -3.44
CA ALA A 67 -16.33 -0.81 -4.08
C ALA A 67 -15.36 -0.20 -5.11
N PRO A 68 -14.34 0.58 -4.64
CA PRO A 68 -13.34 1.13 -5.54
C PRO A 68 -12.45 0.03 -6.12
N ARG A 69 -12.05 0.24 -7.39
CA ARG A 69 -11.04 -0.57 -8.07
C ARG A 69 -9.63 -0.01 -7.84
N GLU A 70 -8.61 -0.79 -8.10
CA GLU A 70 -7.24 -0.29 -8.18
C GLU A 70 -6.95 0.26 -9.59
N LEU A 71 -6.00 1.21 -9.67
CA LEU A 71 -5.46 1.73 -10.92
C LEU A 71 -4.55 0.67 -11.55
N ARG A 72 -4.74 0.39 -12.84
CA ARG A 72 -3.84 -0.53 -13.55
C ARG A 72 -2.50 0.15 -13.84
N TYR A 73 -1.44 -0.62 -13.96
CA TYR A 73 -0.11 -0.12 -14.31
C TYR A 73 -0.12 0.63 -15.65
N GLU A 74 -0.84 0.08 -16.64
CA GLU A 74 -0.95 0.64 -17.99
C GLU A 74 -1.70 1.97 -17.99
N GLU A 75 -2.73 2.13 -17.13
CA GLU A 75 -3.44 3.41 -16.97
C GLU A 75 -2.50 4.47 -16.34
N PHE A 76 -1.70 4.09 -15.34
CA PHE A 76 -0.75 5.03 -14.75
C PHE A 76 0.27 5.52 -15.79
N TRP A 77 0.92 4.60 -16.49
CA TRP A 77 1.95 4.98 -17.46
C TRP A 77 1.37 5.53 -18.77
N GLY A 78 0.32 4.93 -19.32
CA GLY A 78 -0.25 5.31 -20.60
C GLY A 78 -1.13 6.56 -20.56
N ASP A 79 -1.90 6.75 -19.49
CA ASP A 79 -2.93 7.78 -19.44
C ASP A 79 -2.54 8.94 -18.52
N PHE A 80 -1.71 8.71 -17.47
CA PHE A 80 -1.32 9.77 -16.53
C PHE A 80 0.08 10.33 -16.81
N VAL A 81 1.00 9.52 -17.34
CA VAL A 81 2.38 9.95 -17.61
C VAL A 81 2.61 10.20 -19.09
N ALA A 82 2.33 9.22 -19.93
CA ALA A 82 2.73 9.22 -21.35
C ALA A 82 1.56 9.50 -22.30
N ALA A 83 0.48 10.19 -21.85
CA ALA A 83 -0.71 10.42 -22.64
C ALA A 83 -0.40 11.11 -23.99
N ASP A 84 0.51 12.07 -23.97
CA ASP A 84 0.89 12.90 -25.12
C ASP A 84 2.27 12.54 -25.70
N TRP A 85 2.85 11.40 -25.27
CA TRP A 85 4.14 10.98 -25.81
C TRP A 85 4.03 10.41 -27.23
N PRO A 86 5.13 10.45 -28.02
CA PRO A 86 5.20 9.75 -29.30
C PRO A 86 4.79 8.28 -29.14
N GLY A 87 4.01 7.76 -30.08
CA GLY A 87 3.39 6.43 -29.97
C GLY A 87 4.36 5.32 -29.59
N LYS A 88 5.55 5.28 -30.19
CA LYS A 88 6.57 4.27 -29.90
C LYS A 88 7.07 4.36 -28.44
N ALA A 89 7.25 5.57 -27.91
CA ALA A 89 7.66 5.78 -26.51
C ALA A 89 6.55 5.37 -25.56
N ARG A 90 5.31 5.79 -25.84
CA ARG A 90 4.12 5.42 -25.05
C ARG A 90 3.92 3.90 -25.02
N ASP A 91 3.96 3.24 -26.16
CA ASP A 91 3.80 1.78 -26.27
C ASP A 91 4.86 1.03 -25.44
N LEU A 92 6.12 1.52 -25.45
CA LEU A 92 7.20 0.93 -24.66
C LEU A 92 6.90 1.01 -23.17
N VAL A 93 6.59 2.19 -22.63
CA VAL A 93 6.34 2.35 -21.18
C VAL A 93 5.06 1.65 -20.73
N VAL A 94 4.06 1.54 -21.60
CA VAL A 94 2.84 0.76 -21.34
C VAL A 94 3.14 -0.74 -21.30
N SER A 95 3.96 -1.25 -22.22
CA SER A 95 4.35 -2.67 -22.21
C SER A 95 5.19 -3.04 -20.98
N ASP A 96 5.96 -2.10 -20.44
CA ASP A 96 6.86 -2.31 -19.29
C ASP A 96 6.26 -1.76 -17.97
N ALA A 97 4.99 -1.35 -18.01
CA ALA A 97 4.33 -0.57 -16.96
C ALA A 97 4.41 -1.24 -15.57
N LYS A 98 4.29 -2.57 -15.49
CA LYS A 98 4.36 -3.31 -14.23
C LYS A 98 5.75 -3.18 -13.57
N GLU A 99 6.81 -3.38 -14.34
CA GLU A 99 8.18 -3.23 -13.84
C GLU A 99 8.52 -1.77 -13.53
N LEU A 100 8.09 -0.84 -14.38
CA LEU A 100 8.26 0.59 -14.13
C LEU A 100 7.55 1.04 -12.84
N CYS A 101 6.37 0.51 -12.50
CA CYS A 101 5.71 0.78 -11.22
C CYS A 101 6.51 0.21 -10.04
N ARG A 102 7.15 -0.96 -10.19
CA ARG A 102 8.04 -1.53 -9.17
C ARG A 102 9.29 -0.68 -8.97
N VAL A 103 9.98 -0.32 -10.04
CA VAL A 103 11.16 0.56 -10.02
C VAL A 103 10.81 1.91 -9.38
N MET A 104 9.71 2.53 -9.80
CA MET A 104 9.20 3.77 -9.20
C MET A 104 8.95 3.61 -7.70
N GLY A 105 8.35 2.50 -7.28
CA GLY A 105 8.06 2.23 -5.87
C GLY A 105 9.32 2.18 -5.01
N HIS A 106 10.40 1.58 -5.50
CA HIS A 106 11.70 1.56 -4.83
C HIS A 106 12.37 2.95 -4.84
N MET A 107 12.42 3.63 -5.98
CA MET A 107 13.06 4.94 -6.10
C MET A 107 12.34 6.02 -5.29
N ARG A 108 11.01 5.96 -5.22
CA ARG A 108 10.17 7.01 -4.61
C ARG A 108 10.36 7.16 -3.12
N SER A 109 10.69 6.07 -2.41
CA SER A 109 10.68 6.07 -0.96
C SER A 109 11.68 5.10 -0.35
N VAL A 110 12.32 5.55 0.71
CA VAL A 110 13.02 4.69 1.66
C VAL A 110 12.02 4.20 2.70
N ARG A 111 12.08 2.92 3.04
CA ARG A 111 11.17 2.29 4.01
C ARG A 111 11.97 1.63 5.11
N GLU A 112 11.55 1.85 6.33
CA GLU A 112 12.18 1.30 7.53
C GLU A 112 11.12 0.54 8.35
N LEU A 113 11.46 -0.64 8.85
CA LEU A 113 10.55 -1.40 9.72
C LEU A 113 10.21 -0.58 10.97
N ARG A 114 8.96 -0.64 11.39
CA ARG A 114 8.55 0.02 12.64
C ARG A 114 9.09 -0.72 13.85
N ASN A 115 9.56 0.05 14.83
CA ASN A 115 10.00 -0.49 16.12
C ASN A 115 8.87 -1.26 16.82
N GLY A 116 9.20 -2.44 17.36
CA GLY A 116 8.25 -3.32 18.03
C GLY A 116 7.45 -4.22 17.09
N LEU A 117 7.63 -4.12 15.76
CA LEU A 117 6.97 -5.03 14.81
C LEU A 117 7.36 -6.49 15.04
N LEU A 118 8.65 -6.76 15.23
CA LEU A 118 9.13 -8.14 15.45
C LEU A 118 8.57 -8.72 16.74
N ASP A 119 8.55 -7.94 17.83
CA ASP A 119 7.98 -8.35 19.11
C ASP A 119 6.48 -8.67 18.97
N LEU A 120 5.73 -7.87 18.19
CA LEU A 120 4.32 -8.12 17.88
C LEU A 120 4.13 -9.42 17.09
N LEU A 121 4.95 -9.66 16.07
CA LEU A 121 4.88 -10.88 15.27
C LEU A 121 5.23 -12.12 16.12
N ASP A 122 6.23 -12.03 16.99
CA ASP A 122 6.61 -13.11 17.89
C ASP A 122 5.49 -13.43 18.90
N ALA A 123 4.81 -12.41 19.42
CA ALA A 123 3.67 -12.60 20.30
C ALA A 123 2.46 -13.22 19.58
N ALA A 124 2.21 -12.83 18.33
CA ALA A 124 1.16 -13.42 17.52
C ALA A 124 1.43 -14.89 17.22
N ASP A 125 2.68 -15.25 16.85
CA ASP A 125 3.11 -16.63 16.63
C ASP A 125 2.96 -17.48 17.92
N ALA A 126 3.42 -16.95 19.07
CA ALA A 126 3.29 -17.64 20.36
C ALA A 126 1.83 -17.88 20.76
N ALA A 127 0.92 -17.00 20.37
CA ALA A 127 -0.52 -17.12 20.60
C ALA A 127 -1.23 -17.96 19.52
N GLY A 128 -0.54 -18.42 18.48
CA GLY A 128 -1.13 -19.15 17.35
C GLY A 128 -2.07 -18.28 16.50
N VAL A 129 -1.88 -16.95 16.50
CA VAL A 129 -2.69 -16.00 15.75
C VAL A 129 -1.99 -15.69 14.42
N PRO A 130 -2.52 -16.14 13.28
CA PRO A 130 -1.91 -15.85 11.99
C PRO A 130 -1.98 -14.34 11.68
N VAL A 131 -0.90 -13.82 11.13
CA VAL A 131 -0.82 -12.42 10.67
C VAL A 131 -0.85 -12.39 9.14
N GLY A 132 -1.61 -11.44 8.59
CA GLY A 132 -1.69 -11.21 7.14
C GLY A 132 -1.55 -9.75 6.79
N ILE A 133 -1.31 -9.46 5.50
CA ILE A 133 -1.18 -8.12 4.94
C ILE A 133 -2.38 -7.82 4.05
N VAL A 134 -2.98 -6.63 4.21
CA VAL A 134 -4.00 -6.08 3.31
C VAL A 134 -3.64 -4.65 2.96
N SER A 135 -3.05 -4.44 1.80
CA SER A 135 -2.45 -3.14 1.46
C SER A 135 -2.84 -2.60 0.08
N ASN A 136 -3.04 -1.28 0.01
CA ASN A 136 -3.15 -0.55 -1.25
C ASN A 136 -1.76 -0.28 -1.80
N ALA A 137 -1.44 -0.85 -2.96
CA ALA A 137 -0.14 -0.69 -3.61
C ALA A 137 -0.31 -0.53 -5.13
N LEU A 138 0.38 0.42 -5.73
CA LEU A 138 0.51 0.47 -7.19
C LEU A 138 1.44 -0.66 -7.70
N SER A 139 2.30 -1.20 -6.83
CA SER A 139 3.07 -2.43 -7.06
C SER A 139 3.24 -3.16 -5.72
N GLY A 140 2.48 -4.22 -5.51
CA GLY A 140 2.60 -5.11 -4.35
C GLY A 140 3.96 -5.81 -4.30
N GLN A 141 4.61 -6.01 -5.46
CA GLN A 141 5.95 -6.59 -5.52
C GLN A 141 6.97 -5.81 -4.70
N VAL A 142 6.84 -4.49 -4.59
CA VAL A 142 7.72 -3.66 -3.74
C VAL A 142 7.61 -4.07 -2.26
N HIS A 143 6.42 -4.42 -1.79
CA HIS A 143 6.23 -4.89 -0.42
C HIS A 143 6.87 -6.25 -0.21
N LEU A 144 6.71 -7.16 -1.17
CA LEU A 144 7.34 -8.48 -1.15
C LEU A 144 8.87 -8.39 -1.13
N ASP A 145 9.44 -7.51 -1.96
CA ASP A 145 10.88 -7.27 -2.02
C ASP A 145 11.41 -6.80 -0.65
N ILE A 146 10.71 -5.87 0.00
CA ILE A 146 11.08 -5.36 1.33
C ILE A 146 10.98 -6.45 2.41
N LEU A 147 9.91 -7.24 2.39
CA LEU A 147 9.78 -8.37 3.31
C LEU A 147 10.90 -9.40 3.13
N ALA A 148 11.26 -9.69 1.88
CA ALA A 148 12.35 -10.60 1.55
C ALA A 148 13.71 -10.05 2.02
N GLU A 149 13.97 -8.76 1.81
CA GLU A 149 15.20 -8.08 2.27
C GLU A 149 15.38 -8.17 3.80
N HIS A 150 14.28 -8.12 4.55
CA HIS A 150 14.28 -8.25 6.01
C HIS A 150 14.08 -9.70 6.51
N GLY A 151 13.97 -10.68 5.62
CA GLY A 151 13.75 -12.09 5.99
C GLY A 151 12.37 -12.35 6.61
N LEU A 152 11.37 -11.52 6.32
CA LEU A 152 10.06 -11.55 6.97
C LEU A 152 8.95 -12.21 6.12
N THR A 153 9.21 -12.65 4.90
CA THR A 153 8.20 -13.23 4.00
C THR A 153 7.41 -14.36 4.65
N HIS A 154 8.09 -15.23 5.43
CA HIS A 154 7.47 -16.38 6.08
C HIS A 154 6.60 -16.03 7.31
N ARG A 155 6.64 -14.77 7.79
CA ARG A 155 5.91 -14.32 8.97
C ARG A 155 4.44 -13.96 8.66
N PHE A 156 4.10 -13.84 7.38
CA PHE A 156 2.76 -13.47 6.95
C PHE A 156 2.07 -14.63 6.27
N ALA A 157 0.98 -15.12 6.86
CA ALA A 157 0.22 -16.27 6.36
C ALA A 157 -0.59 -15.95 5.11
N VAL A 158 -0.91 -14.67 4.87
CA VAL A 158 -1.63 -14.19 3.68
C VAL A 158 -1.19 -12.78 3.33
N GLU A 159 -1.18 -12.51 2.03
CA GLU A 159 -0.92 -11.18 1.50
C GLU A 159 -1.97 -10.84 0.43
N VAL A 160 -2.63 -9.68 0.59
CA VAL A 160 -3.61 -9.15 -0.35
C VAL A 160 -3.17 -7.73 -0.73
N HIS A 161 -2.61 -7.60 -1.93
CA HIS A 161 -2.21 -6.33 -2.51
C HIS A 161 -3.23 -5.88 -3.54
N SER A 162 -3.59 -4.62 -3.55
CA SER A 162 -4.67 -4.07 -4.39
C SER A 162 -4.42 -4.23 -5.88
N ASP A 163 -3.18 -4.11 -6.33
CA ASP A 163 -2.78 -4.33 -7.72
C ASP A 163 -2.98 -5.79 -8.18
N ALA A 164 -2.78 -6.75 -7.27
CA ALA A 164 -2.94 -8.16 -7.58
C ALA A 164 -4.41 -8.62 -7.65
N VAL A 165 -5.30 -7.96 -6.89
CA VAL A 165 -6.73 -8.31 -6.84
C VAL A 165 -7.61 -7.32 -7.59
N ALA A 166 -7.04 -6.25 -8.18
CA ALA A 166 -7.73 -5.16 -8.88
C ALA A 166 -8.79 -4.43 -8.02
N LEU A 167 -8.71 -4.57 -6.71
CA LEU A 167 -9.57 -3.92 -5.72
C LEU A 167 -8.74 -3.02 -4.84
N ARG A 168 -9.37 -2.00 -4.27
CA ARG A 168 -8.67 -1.01 -3.45
C ARG A 168 -9.44 -0.72 -2.16
N LYS A 169 -8.76 -0.61 -1.01
CA LYS A 169 -9.37 -0.07 0.20
C LYS A 169 -9.92 1.34 -0.06
N PRO A 170 -11.12 1.67 0.40
CA PRO A 170 -11.95 0.99 1.40
C PRO A 170 -12.97 -0.05 0.87
N ASN A 171 -12.68 -0.74 -0.24
CA ASN A 171 -13.47 -1.88 -0.67
C ASN A 171 -13.33 -3.01 0.37
N PRO A 172 -14.43 -3.44 1.04
CA PRO A 172 -14.38 -4.46 2.10
C PRO A 172 -13.90 -5.83 1.61
N ASP A 173 -14.00 -6.11 0.32
CA ASP A 173 -13.60 -7.40 -0.24
C ASP A 173 -12.08 -7.64 -0.12
N MET A 174 -11.27 -6.59 0.00
CA MET A 174 -9.85 -6.72 0.32
C MET A 174 -9.62 -7.50 1.63
N ILE A 175 -10.36 -7.16 2.69
CA ILE A 175 -10.30 -7.83 4.00
C ILE A 175 -10.98 -9.19 3.93
N ARG A 176 -12.11 -9.32 3.22
CA ARG A 176 -12.84 -10.59 3.07
C ARG A 176 -11.99 -11.65 2.37
N ILE A 177 -11.27 -11.28 1.30
CA ILE A 177 -10.32 -12.17 0.61
C ILE A 177 -9.22 -12.65 1.58
N ALA A 178 -8.69 -11.78 2.41
CA ALA A 178 -7.66 -12.16 3.38
C ALA A 178 -8.22 -13.12 4.44
N ALA A 179 -9.39 -12.84 4.99
CA ALA A 179 -10.06 -13.68 5.98
C ALA A 179 -10.41 -15.07 5.42
N GLU A 180 -10.93 -15.12 4.19
CA GLU A 180 -11.22 -16.37 3.48
C GLU A 180 -9.97 -17.23 3.29
N ARG A 181 -8.86 -16.62 2.83
CA ARG A 181 -7.57 -17.32 2.66
C ARG A 181 -6.98 -17.83 3.99
N LEU A 182 -7.27 -17.15 5.09
CA LEU A 182 -6.90 -17.59 6.45
C LEU A 182 -7.86 -18.64 7.02
N GLY A 183 -9.00 -18.88 6.38
CA GLY A 183 -10.03 -19.81 6.86
C GLY A 183 -10.73 -19.34 8.13
N VAL A 184 -10.85 -18.03 8.35
CA VAL A 184 -11.47 -17.44 9.55
C VAL A 184 -12.62 -16.49 9.17
N PRO A 185 -13.67 -16.37 10.01
CA PRO A 185 -14.70 -15.37 9.78
C PRO A 185 -14.12 -13.96 9.94
N VAL A 186 -14.61 -13.00 9.13
CA VAL A 186 -14.15 -11.60 9.19
C VAL A 186 -14.36 -11.00 10.58
N SER A 187 -15.44 -11.37 11.27
CA SER A 187 -15.72 -10.93 12.64
C SER A 187 -14.74 -11.42 13.71
N ALA A 188 -13.89 -12.40 13.38
CA ALA A 188 -12.78 -12.82 14.23
C ALA A 188 -11.44 -12.14 13.87
N CYS A 189 -11.43 -11.31 12.82
CA CYS A 189 -10.23 -10.59 12.40
C CYS A 189 -10.10 -9.26 13.13
N TRP A 190 -8.89 -8.92 13.54
CA TRP A 190 -8.50 -7.55 13.76
C TRP A 190 -7.92 -6.99 12.46
N TYR A 191 -8.30 -5.76 12.12
CA TYR A 191 -7.68 -5.02 11.03
C TYR A 191 -7.01 -3.77 11.57
N VAL A 192 -5.75 -3.55 11.21
CA VAL A 192 -4.91 -2.45 11.66
C VAL A 192 -4.42 -1.66 10.45
N GLY A 193 -4.72 -0.37 10.42
CA GLY A 193 -4.25 0.54 9.38
C GLY A 193 -3.91 1.92 9.93
N ASP A 194 -3.36 2.80 9.10
CA ASP A 194 -2.91 4.13 9.51
C ASP A 194 -3.82 5.27 9.01
N ASN A 195 -4.87 4.93 8.26
CA ASN A 195 -5.67 5.91 7.53
C ASN A 195 -7.17 5.75 7.77
N PHE A 196 -7.87 6.86 8.08
CA PHE A 196 -9.29 6.84 8.37
C PHE A 196 -10.15 6.49 7.16
N ASP A 197 -9.88 7.10 6.01
CA ASP A 197 -10.73 7.00 4.80
C ASP A 197 -10.49 5.73 3.98
N ARG A 198 -9.42 5.04 4.24
CA ARG A 198 -9.05 3.79 3.57
C ARG A 198 -9.13 2.60 4.51
N ASP A 199 -8.48 2.67 5.66
CA ASP A 199 -8.35 1.52 6.55
C ASP A 199 -9.50 1.39 7.54
N VAL A 200 -9.74 2.42 8.36
CA VAL A 200 -10.84 2.38 9.34
C VAL A 200 -12.18 2.17 8.62
N LEU A 201 -12.41 2.90 7.52
CA LEU A 201 -13.62 2.74 6.72
C LEU A 201 -13.72 1.33 6.08
N CYS A 202 -12.60 0.75 5.65
CA CYS A 202 -12.56 -0.61 5.11
C CYS A 202 -12.93 -1.65 6.18
N GLY A 203 -12.35 -1.55 7.37
CA GLY A 203 -12.64 -2.42 8.50
C GLY A 203 -14.11 -2.37 8.92
N ILE A 204 -14.69 -1.16 9.01
CA ILE A 204 -16.13 -0.97 9.29
C ILE A 204 -16.99 -1.64 8.21
N ARG A 205 -16.69 -1.39 6.93
CA ARG A 205 -17.44 -1.96 5.80
C ARG A 205 -17.34 -3.48 5.71
N ALA A 206 -16.21 -4.03 6.11
CA ALA A 206 -15.97 -5.48 6.13
C ALA A 206 -16.66 -6.16 7.31
N GLY A 207 -16.85 -5.46 8.44
CA GLY A 207 -17.39 -6.00 9.68
C GLY A 207 -16.35 -6.79 10.47
N VAL A 208 -15.12 -6.25 10.59
CA VAL A 208 -14.06 -6.88 11.40
C VAL A 208 -14.41 -6.85 12.89
N GLY A 209 -13.87 -7.78 13.66
CA GLY A 209 -14.10 -7.87 15.11
C GLY A 209 -13.31 -6.85 15.93
N GLY A 210 -12.24 -6.29 15.37
CA GLY A 210 -11.49 -5.18 15.95
C GLY A 210 -10.90 -4.30 14.84
N ASN A 211 -11.21 -3.02 14.86
CA ASN A 211 -10.78 -2.05 13.85
C ASN A 211 -9.86 -1.02 14.50
N ILE A 212 -8.57 -1.14 14.27
CA ILE A 212 -7.53 -0.42 15.02
C ILE A 212 -6.82 0.57 14.11
N LEU A 213 -6.73 1.82 14.56
CA LEU A 213 -5.92 2.84 13.92
C LEU A 213 -4.54 2.87 14.58
N MET A 214 -3.49 2.69 13.78
CA MET A 214 -2.12 2.90 14.23
C MET A 214 -1.62 4.23 13.71
N GLU A 215 -1.19 5.11 14.61
CA GLU A 215 -0.74 6.45 14.22
C GLU A 215 0.54 6.43 13.37
N ALA A 216 0.53 7.21 12.31
CA ALA A 216 1.66 7.46 11.42
C ALA A 216 1.72 8.95 11.06
N PRO A 217 2.80 9.47 10.46
CA PRO A 217 2.98 10.91 10.24
C PRO A 217 1.87 11.63 9.50
N LYS A 218 1.04 10.91 8.73
CA LYS A 218 -0.06 11.49 7.92
C LYS A 218 -1.45 11.00 8.29
N THR A 219 -1.59 10.32 9.40
CA THR A 219 -2.87 9.75 9.85
C THR A 219 -3.99 10.78 9.91
N TYR A 220 -3.68 12.00 10.32
CA TYR A 220 -4.65 13.09 10.50
C TYR A 220 -4.71 14.06 9.32
N ASP A 221 -3.91 13.86 8.26
CA ASP A 221 -3.93 14.66 7.03
C ASP A 221 -5.04 14.15 6.10
N LEU A 222 -6.30 14.44 6.45
CA LEU A 222 -7.47 13.98 5.70
C LEU A 222 -7.84 14.98 4.61
N PRO A 223 -8.15 14.52 3.37
CA PRO A 223 -8.58 15.39 2.29
C PRO A 223 -10.03 15.90 2.47
N TYR A 224 -10.79 15.34 3.42
CA TYR A 224 -12.17 15.71 3.77
C TYR A 224 -12.54 15.13 5.14
N ASP A 225 -13.57 15.71 5.78
CA ASP A 225 -14.07 15.24 7.08
C ASP A 225 -14.73 13.85 6.96
N LEU A 226 -14.39 12.98 7.91
CA LEU A 226 -14.96 11.65 8.04
C LEU A 226 -15.59 11.46 9.43
N ARG A 227 -16.74 10.78 9.43
CA ARG A 227 -17.49 10.43 10.67
C ARG A 227 -17.23 8.98 11.09
N VAL A 228 -16.04 8.46 10.81
CA VAL A 228 -15.66 7.09 11.17
C VAL A 228 -14.82 7.10 12.45
N ARG A 229 -14.96 6.04 13.25
CA ARG A 229 -14.17 5.86 14.46
C ARG A 229 -13.61 4.45 14.48
N PRO A 230 -12.33 4.27 14.80
CA PRO A 230 -11.77 2.96 15.11
C PRO A 230 -12.24 2.51 16.51
N ASP A 231 -12.12 1.23 16.79
CA ASP A 231 -12.38 0.66 18.12
C ASP A 231 -11.26 1.01 19.10
N ALA A 232 -10.01 1.12 18.59
CA ALA A 232 -8.85 1.56 19.37
C ALA A 232 -7.89 2.39 18.50
N ILE A 233 -7.10 3.24 19.16
CA ILE A 233 -6.00 3.99 18.56
C ILE A 233 -4.72 3.60 19.30
N VAL A 234 -3.68 3.24 18.57
CA VAL A 234 -2.36 2.90 19.10
C VAL A 234 -1.28 3.72 18.42
N ALA A 235 -0.24 4.09 19.15
CA ALA A 235 0.83 4.94 18.61
C ALA A 235 1.74 4.17 17.63
N ASP A 236 1.99 2.88 17.89
CA ASP A 236 2.96 2.08 17.18
C ASP A 236 2.70 0.56 17.38
N PRO A 237 3.54 -0.33 16.81
CA PRO A 237 3.42 -1.77 17.01
C PRO A 237 3.54 -2.22 18.48
N ARG A 238 4.22 -1.48 19.35
CA ARG A 238 4.29 -1.80 20.79
C ARG A 238 2.95 -1.56 21.47
N GLY A 239 2.32 -0.42 21.19
CA GLY A 239 0.97 -0.15 21.66
C GLY A 239 -0.05 -1.18 21.16
N LEU A 240 0.12 -1.68 19.94
CA LEU A 240 -0.69 -2.78 19.42
C LEU A 240 -0.41 -4.09 20.13
N LEU A 241 0.85 -4.40 20.45
CA LEU A 241 1.25 -5.56 21.24
C LEU A 241 0.63 -5.54 22.65
N ASP A 242 0.65 -4.38 23.31
CA ASP A 242 0.03 -4.22 24.63
C ASP A 242 -1.46 -4.50 24.57
N LEU A 243 -2.19 -3.86 23.62
CA LEU A 243 -3.61 -4.09 23.39
C LEU A 243 -3.92 -5.57 23.09
N PHE A 244 -3.11 -6.21 22.24
CA PHE A 244 -3.26 -7.62 21.88
C PHE A 244 -3.08 -8.53 23.11
N THR A 245 -2.05 -8.28 23.91
CA THR A 245 -1.74 -9.07 25.10
C THR A 245 -2.83 -8.93 26.18
N GLU A 246 -3.34 -7.73 26.40
CA GLU A 246 -4.46 -7.47 27.31
C GLU A 246 -5.73 -8.20 26.87
N THR A 247 -6.04 -8.18 25.57
CA THR A 247 -7.21 -8.85 25.02
C THR A 247 -7.13 -10.39 25.18
N LEU A 248 -5.94 -10.96 24.94
CA LEU A 248 -5.73 -12.41 25.16
C LEU A 248 -5.94 -12.79 26.62
N LYS A 249 -5.45 -12.01 27.58
CA LYS A 249 -5.67 -12.25 29.01
C LYS A 249 -7.13 -12.18 29.38
N ALA A 250 -7.86 -11.19 28.86
CA ALA A 250 -9.28 -11.03 29.13
C ALA A 250 -10.14 -12.17 28.53
N SER A 251 -9.70 -12.76 27.42
CA SER A 251 -10.39 -13.89 26.78
C SER A 251 -10.11 -15.23 27.46
N ALA A 252 -9.06 -15.32 28.30
CA ALA A 252 -8.67 -16.52 29.02
C ALA A 252 -9.21 -16.57 30.47
N ALA A 253 -9.79 -15.46 30.94
CA ALA A 253 -10.38 -15.30 32.28
C ALA A 253 -11.89 -15.60 32.28
#